data_bcca28a84c3fbcf9758df6c496e92fe1
#
_entry.id   bcca28a84c3fbcf9758df6c496e92fe1
#
_cell.length_a   1.000
_cell.length_b   1.000
_cell.length_c   1.000
_cell.angle_alpha   90.00
_cell.angle_beta   90.00
_cell.angle_gamma   90.00
#
_symmetry.space_group_name_H-M   'P 1'
#
loop_
_entity.id
_entity.type
_entity.pdbx_description
1 polymer ?
#
loop_
_entity_poly.entity_id
_entity_poly.type
_entity_poly.pdbx_seq_one_letter_code
_entity_poly.pdbx_strand_id
1 'polypeptide(L)'
;MRTSLRLATLTVALFATSAFAGGRDDLAAFTKGLKGLDGQFSQQVFDANGKLKESSSGRVALSAPRLFRWEYTKPYEQLIVADGARVWVYDPDLQQVTRRVQGAEEQNSPLAALVDPGKLDRDYVLHDAGSTDGLDWLDIAPKKASDTGFRSARLGFGPQGLATMQVTDALGQKTRIEFSHWQRNPAFASGTFRFVPAKGVDIVGEG
;
A
#
# COMPACT_ATOMS: atom_id res chain seq x y z
N MET A 1 7.81 -61.32 48.04
CA MET A 1 7.07 -60.06 47.73
C MET A 1 7.96 -59.14 46.88
N ARG A 2 7.63 -58.98 45.60
CA ARG A 2 8.35 -58.09 44.67
C ARG A 2 7.45 -56.90 44.34
N THR A 3 7.75 -55.76 44.90
CA THR A 3 7.05 -54.48 44.67
C THR A 3 7.56 -53.83 43.40
N SER A 4 6.73 -53.82 42.35
CA SER A 4 7.03 -53.14 41.06
C SER A 4 6.69 -51.67 41.17
N LEU A 5 7.68 -50.81 41.16
CA LEU A 5 7.54 -49.33 41.09
C LEU A 5 7.23 -48.93 39.65
N ARG A 6 6.04 -48.47 39.35
CA ARG A 6 5.64 -47.93 38.05
C ARG A 6 6.01 -46.44 37.99
N LEU A 7 6.99 -46.12 37.17
CA LEU A 7 7.38 -44.74 36.88
C LEU A 7 6.39 -44.13 35.88
N ALA A 8 5.60 -43.18 36.32
CA ALA A 8 4.68 -42.44 35.45
C ALA A 8 5.44 -41.29 34.80
N THR A 9 5.68 -41.39 33.48
CA THR A 9 6.30 -40.32 32.70
C THR A 9 5.24 -39.25 32.37
N LEU A 10 5.36 -38.08 32.98
CA LEU A 10 4.49 -36.92 32.71
C LEU A 10 5.01 -36.21 31.46
N THR A 11 4.37 -36.36 30.32
CA THR A 11 4.69 -35.66 29.08
C THR A 11 4.08 -34.27 29.14
N VAL A 12 4.90 -33.24 29.37
CA VAL A 12 4.50 -31.83 29.28
C VAL A 12 4.50 -31.45 27.82
N ALA A 13 3.30 -31.32 27.23
CA ALA A 13 3.15 -30.72 25.90
C ALA A 13 3.37 -29.20 25.99
N LEU A 14 4.51 -28.72 25.50
CA LEU A 14 4.71 -27.28 25.27
C LEU A 14 3.81 -26.82 24.09
N PHE A 15 2.71 -26.18 24.41
CA PHE A 15 1.98 -25.39 23.42
C PHE A 15 2.82 -24.14 23.13
N ALA A 16 3.49 -24.11 21.97
CA ALA A 16 4.07 -22.89 21.43
C ALA A 16 2.90 -21.96 21.07
N THR A 17 2.62 -20.99 21.94
CA THR A 17 1.76 -19.86 21.58
C THR A 17 2.52 -19.06 20.52
N SER A 18 2.07 -19.15 19.28
CA SER A 18 2.51 -18.20 18.24
C SER A 18 2.13 -16.81 18.73
N ALA A 19 3.12 -16.01 19.13
CA ALA A 19 2.92 -14.59 19.34
C ALA A 19 2.55 -14.02 17.96
N PHE A 20 1.29 -13.67 17.76
CA PHE A 20 0.88 -12.88 16.60
C PHE A 20 1.55 -11.52 16.77
N ALA A 21 2.46 -11.20 15.87
CA ALA A 21 2.92 -9.83 15.69
C ALA A 21 1.69 -9.02 15.28
N GLY A 22 1.47 -7.86 15.87
CA GLY A 22 0.35 -7.01 15.47
C GLY A 22 0.65 -6.32 14.13
N GLY A 23 -0.37 -5.79 13.47
CA GLY A 23 -0.20 -5.11 12.16
C GLY A 23 0.84 -3.99 12.19
N ARG A 24 1.12 -3.38 13.35
CA ARG A 24 2.20 -2.42 13.54
C ARG A 24 3.58 -3.06 13.46
N ASP A 25 3.76 -4.22 14.04
CA ASP A 25 5.02 -4.96 13.98
C ASP A 25 5.28 -5.47 12.57
N ASP A 26 4.24 -5.91 11.87
CA ASP A 26 4.31 -6.31 10.46
C ASP A 26 4.65 -5.13 9.56
N LEU A 27 4.05 -3.97 9.78
CA LEU A 27 4.43 -2.74 9.09
C LEU A 27 5.91 -2.42 9.31
N ALA A 28 6.38 -2.47 10.57
CA ALA A 28 7.77 -2.20 10.91
C ALA A 28 8.72 -3.21 10.24
N ALA A 29 8.37 -4.50 10.24
CA ALA A 29 9.13 -5.54 9.57
C ALA A 29 9.14 -5.35 8.03
N PHE A 30 7.98 -5.02 7.45
CA PHE A 30 7.84 -4.77 6.01
C PHE A 30 8.63 -3.56 5.55
N THR A 31 8.66 -2.48 6.33
CA THR A 31 9.33 -1.22 5.96
C THR A 31 10.81 -1.18 6.34
N LYS A 32 11.29 -2.12 7.16
CA LYS A 32 12.69 -2.17 7.60
C LYS A 32 13.67 -2.25 6.42
N GLY A 33 14.51 -1.22 6.27
CA GLY A 33 15.50 -1.15 5.18
C GLY A 33 14.90 -1.03 3.77
N LEU A 34 13.62 -0.66 3.69
CA LEU A 34 12.93 -0.49 2.42
C LEU A 34 13.39 0.79 1.73
N LYS A 35 13.91 0.64 0.51
CA LYS A 35 14.31 1.75 -0.38
C LYS A 35 13.43 1.81 -1.61
N GLY A 36 12.74 0.74 -1.94
CA GLY A 36 11.83 0.66 -3.07
C GLY A 36 11.02 -0.62 -3.08
N LEU A 37 9.91 -0.57 -3.79
CA LEU A 37 8.98 -1.68 -4.02
C LEU A 37 8.61 -1.73 -5.50
N ASP A 38 8.48 -2.92 -6.04
CA ASP A 38 7.82 -3.19 -7.33
C ASP A 38 6.82 -4.32 -7.12
N GLY A 39 5.63 -4.21 -7.70
CA GLY A 39 4.59 -5.21 -7.53
C GLY A 39 3.43 -5.04 -8.49
N GLN A 40 2.44 -5.90 -8.32
CA GLN A 40 1.18 -5.86 -9.05
C GLN A 40 0.04 -5.51 -8.10
N PHE A 41 -1.01 -4.91 -8.64
CA PHE A 41 -2.22 -4.65 -7.88
C PHE A 41 -3.47 -5.03 -8.65
N SER A 42 -4.53 -5.37 -7.92
CA SER A 42 -5.91 -5.32 -8.36
C SER A 42 -6.69 -4.39 -7.46
N GLN A 43 -7.55 -3.57 -8.03
CA GLN A 43 -8.30 -2.53 -7.34
C GLN A 43 -9.79 -2.66 -7.60
N GLN A 44 -10.59 -2.45 -6.57
CA GLN A 44 -12.04 -2.35 -6.65
C GLN A 44 -12.50 -1.09 -5.93
N VAL A 45 -13.38 -0.34 -6.58
CA VAL A 45 -13.98 0.88 -6.02
C VAL A 45 -15.46 0.63 -5.78
N PHE A 46 -15.92 0.91 -4.55
CA PHE A 46 -17.29 0.76 -4.12
C PHE A 46 -17.84 2.13 -3.72
N ASP A 47 -19.09 2.42 -4.07
CA ASP A 47 -19.76 3.60 -3.55
C ASP A 47 -20.07 3.47 -2.05
N ALA A 48 -20.59 4.55 -1.45
CA ALA A 48 -20.93 4.59 -0.02
C ALA A 48 -21.99 3.53 0.39
N ASN A 49 -22.76 3.00 -0.55
CA ASN A 49 -23.75 1.94 -0.33
C ASN A 49 -23.15 0.53 -0.50
N GLY A 50 -21.86 0.42 -0.82
CA GLY A 50 -21.17 -0.84 -1.03
C GLY A 50 -21.38 -1.44 -2.42
N LYS A 51 -21.91 -0.71 -3.38
CA LYS A 51 -22.07 -1.17 -4.76
C LYS A 51 -20.74 -0.99 -5.51
N LEU A 52 -20.27 -2.06 -6.13
CA LEU A 52 -19.10 -2.02 -7.00
C LEU A 52 -19.32 -1.06 -8.18
N LYS A 53 -18.39 -0.13 -8.36
CA LYS A 53 -18.40 0.89 -9.41
C LYS A 53 -17.34 0.63 -10.47
N GLU A 54 -16.14 0.19 -10.02
CA GLU A 54 -15.00 0.04 -10.90
C GLU A 54 -14.13 -1.13 -10.43
N SER A 55 -13.50 -1.81 -11.39
CA SER A 55 -12.45 -2.79 -11.15
C SER A 55 -11.32 -2.53 -12.14
N SER A 56 -10.11 -2.43 -11.62
CA SER A 56 -8.90 -2.16 -12.40
C SER A 56 -7.73 -2.97 -11.89
N SER A 57 -6.68 -3.08 -12.68
CA SER A 57 -5.45 -3.77 -12.28
C SER A 57 -4.23 -3.20 -13.01
N GLY A 58 -3.05 -3.47 -12.46
CA GLY A 58 -1.83 -2.97 -13.06
C GLY A 58 -0.57 -3.23 -12.23
N ARG A 59 0.40 -2.35 -12.38
CA ARG A 59 1.69 -2.40 -11.66
C ARG A 59 1.89 -1.15 -10.83
N VAL A 60 2.63 -1.32 -9.74
CA VAL A 60 3.04 -0.24 -8.86
C VAL A 60 4.53 -0.34 -8.59
N ALA A 61 5.23 0.78 -8.69
CA ALA A 61 6.61 0.89 -8.27
C ALA A 61 6.79 2.13 -7.38
N LEU A 62 7.56 1.96 -6.33
CA LEU A 62 7.90 3.00 -5.36
C LEU A 62 9.41 3.06 -5.20
N SER A 63 9.99 4.24 -5.10
CA SER A 63 11.38 4.42 -4.71
C SER A 63 11.51 5.63 -3.77
N ALA A 64 12.07 5.36 -2.59
CA ALA A 64 12.28 6.37 -1.57
C ALA A 64 13.12 7.54 -2.09
N PRO A 65 12.89 8.75 -1.65
CA PRO A 65 11.83 9.12 -0.71
C PRO A 65 10.50 9.53 -1.38
N ARG A 66 10.46 9.74 -2.69
CA ARG A 66 9.36 10.46 -3.34
C ARG A 66 8.99 9.97 -4.74
N LEU A 67 9.66 8.95 -5.27
CA LEU A 67 9.40 8.46 -6.61
C LEU A 67 8.29 7.43 -6.59
N PHE A 68 7.37 7.55 -7.53
CA PHE A 68 6.19 6.72 -7.60
C PHE A 68 5.79 6.49 -9.06
N ARG A 69 5.41 5.25 -9.39
CA ARG A 69 4.81 4.88 -10.66
C ARG A 69 3.63 3.97 -10.39
N TRP A 70 2.47 4.34 -10.90
CA TRP A 70 1.25 3.55 -10.85
C TRP A 70 0.71 3.42 -12.25
N GLU A 71 0.62 2.22 -12.74
CA GLU A 71 0.28 1.91 -14.12
C GLU A 71 -0.93 0.99 -14.17
N TYR A 72 -2.07 1.53 -14.58
CA TYR A 72 -3.25 0.75 -14.88
C TYR A 72 -3.08 0.11 -16.26
N THR A 73 -3.37 -1.20 -16.33
CA THR A 73 -3.31 -1.96 -17.58
C THR A 73 -4.68 -2.52 -17.97
N LYS A 74 -5.64 -2.52 -17.04
CA LYS A 74 -7.03 -2.97 -17.25
C LYS A 74 -7.97 -2.14 -16.38
N PRO A 75 -9.24 -1.87 -16.85
CA PRO A 75 -9.73 -2.13 -18.20
C PRO A 75 -9.18 -1.14 -19.22
N TYR A 76 -8.74 0.04 -18.76
CA TYR A 76 -8.16 1.12 -19.57
C TYR A 76 -6.74 1.40 -19.08
N GLU A 77 -5.89 1.79 -20.00
CA GLU A 77 -4.54 2.19 -19.68
C GLU A 77 -4.53 3.60 -19.08
N GLN A 78 -3.83 3.77 -17.97
CA GLN A 78 -3.52 5.06 -17.38
C GLN A 78 -2.19 4.96 -16.67
N LEU A 79 -1.39 6.00 -16.76
CA LEU A 79 -0.10 6.05 -16.11
C LEU A 79 0.02 7.27 -15.20
N ILE A 80 0.36 7.03 -13.94
CA ILE A 80 0.66 8.07 -12.96
C ILE A 80 2.14 7.95 -12.59
N VAL A 81 2.91 9.02 -12.77
CA VAL A 81 4.34 9.06 -12.40
C VAL A 81 4.60 10.30 -11.55
N ALA A 82 5.19 10.08 -10.37
CA ALA A 82 5.77 11.12 -9.55
C ALA A 82 7.31 11.03 -9.67
N ASP A 83 7.93 12.05 -10.24
CA ASP A 83 9.36 12.09 -10.59
C ASP A 83 10.22 12.77 -9.50
N GLY A 84 9.61 13.15 -8.38
CA GLY A 84 10.23 13.89 -7.28
C GLY A 84 9.99 15.39 -7.32
N ALA A 85 9.64 15.94 -8.48
CA ALA A 85 9.29 17.34 -8.67
C ALA A 85 7.84 17.52 -9.13
N ARG A 86 7.38 16.65 -10.00
CA ARG A 86 6.05 16.68 -10.63
C ARG A 86 5.35 15.36 -10.55
N VAL A 87 4.02 15.44 -10.61
CA VAL A 87 3.13 14.31 -10.87
C VAL A 87 2.56 14.46 -12.28
N TRP A 88 2.71 13.41 -13.04
CA TRP A 88 2.22 13.26 -14.39
C TRP A 88 1.10 12.22 -14.38
N VAL A 89 -0.04 12.56 -14.92
CA VAL A 89 -1.14 11.61 -15.16
C VAL A 89 -1.36 11.57 -16.65
N TYR A 90 -1.04 10.46 -17.27
CA TYR A 90 -1.21 10.24 -18.70
C TYR A 90 -2.38 9.29 -18.96
N ASP A 91 -3.28 9.76 -19.80
CA ASP A 91 -4.42 9.01 -20.28
C ASP A 91 -4.25 8.78 -21.79
N PRO A 92 -3.84 7.58 -22.22
CA PRO A 92 -3.60 7.28 -23.62
C PRO A 92 -4.84 7.43 -24.51
N ASP A 93 -6.01 7.02 -24.01
CA ASP A 93 -7.26 7.04 -24.77
C ASP A 93 -7.70 8.49 -25.09
N LEU A 94 -7.41 9.42 -24.19
CA LEU A 94 -7.66 10.84 -24.37
C LEU A 94 -6.51 11.58 -25.05
N GLN A 95 -5.35 10.94 -25.22
CA GLN A 95 -4.09 11.59 -25.64
C GLN A 95 -3.76 12.82 -24.80
N GLN A 96 -4.05 12.77 -23.51
CA GLN A 96 -3.93 13.89 -22.59
C GLN A 96 -2.99 13.57 -21.46
N VAL A 97 -2.19 14.57 -21.06
CA VAL A 97 -1.34 14.55 -19.87
C VAL A 97 -1.77 15.66 -18.93
N THR A 98 -2.08 15.32 -17.69
CA THR A 98 -2.19 16.30 -16.62
C THR A 98 -0.85 16.36 -15.88
N ARG A 99 -0.34 17.58 -15.68
CA ARG A 99 0.91 17.84 -14.98
C ARG A 99 0.65 18.78 -13.80
N ARG A 100 1.18 18.44 -12.64
CA ARG A 100 1.13 19.29 -11.44
C ARG A 100 2.41 19.19 -10.63
N VAL A 101 2.69 20.19 -9.80
CA VAL A 101 3.82 20.12 -8.87
C VAL A 101 3.54 19.03 -7.85
N GLN A 102 4.54 18.19 -7.56
CA GLN A 102 4.42 17.15 -6.55
C GLN A 102 4.37 17.78 -5.16
N GLY A 103 3.19 17.83 -4.57
CA GLY A 103 2.90 18.47 -3.30
C GLY A 103 2.80 17.49 -2.12
N ALA A 104 2.26 18.00 -1.02
CA ALA A 104 2.01 17.21 0.17
C ALA A 104 0.91 16.16 -0.01
N GLU A 105 -0.05 16.39 -0.91
CA GLU A 105 -1.18 15.50 -1.14
C GLU A 105 -0.75 14.10 -1.64
N GLU A 106 0.15 14.03 -2.61
CA GLU A 106 0.67 12.76 -3.09
C GLU A 106 1.55 12.06 -2.07
N GLN A 107 2.22 12.85 -1.23
CA GLN A 107 3.01 12.33 -0.13
C GLN A 107 2.15 11.83 1.03
N ASN A 108 0.88 12.23 1.08
CA ASN A 108 -0.07 11.81 2.10
C ASN A 108 -0.82 10.52 1.72
N SER A 109 -0.47 9.86 0.62
CA SER A 109 -0.96 8.52 0.32
C SER A 109 -0.47 7.51 1.36
N PRO A 110 -1.34 6.65 1.92
CA PRO A 110 -0.92 5.57 2.81
C PRO A 110 0.17 4.69 2.22
N LEU A 111 0.15 4.47 0.90
CA LEU A 111 1.15 3.68 0.20
C LEU A 111 2.51 4.39 0.10
N ALA A 112 2.51 5.70 -0.16
CA ALA A 112 3.75 6.49 -0.19
C ALA A 112 4.43 6.53 1.18
N ALA A 113 3.65 6.47 2.25
CA ALA A 113 4.16 6.46 3.61
C ALA A 113 4.93 5.16 3.96
N LEU A 114 4.73 4.06 3.21
CA LEU A 114 5.49 2.81 3.42
C LEU A 114 6.98 2.96 3.12
N VAL A 115 7.36 3.85 2.21
CA VAL A 115 8.77 4.12 1.89
C VAL A 115 9.36 5.28 2.73
N ASP A 116 8.55 5.89 3.60
CA ASP A 116 8.94 6.89 4.61
C ASP A 116 8.25 6.60 5.95
N PRO A 117 8.72 5.59 6.73
CA PRO A 117 8.10 5.21 8.00
C PRO A 117 8.03 6.35 9.03
N GLY A 118 9.01 7.27 9.01
CA GLY A 118 9.01 8.43 9.89
C GLY A 118 7.83 9.38 9.65
N LYS A 119 7.30 9.37 8.44
CA LYS A 119 6.10 10.12 8.08
C LYS A 119 4.84 9.46 8.65
N LEU A 120 4.77 8.13 8.67
CA LEU A 120 3.63 7.41 9.25
C LEU A 120 3.41 7.84 10.71
N ASP A 121 4.44 7.77 11.54
CA ASP A 121 4.32 8.13 12.95
C ASP A 121 4.03 9.62 13.17
N ARG A 122 4.54 10.50 12.30
CA ARG A 122 4.35 11.94 12.42
C ARG A 122 2.93 12.37 12.03
N ASP A 123 2.41 11.86 10.93
CA ASP A 123 1.22 12.40 10.26
C ASP A 123 -0.04 11.57 10.50
N TYR A 124 0.10 10.32 10.99
CA TYR A 124 -1.01 9.38 11.16
C TYR A 124 -1.12 8.81 12.57
N VAL A 125 -2.35 8.46 12.94
CA VAL A 125 -2.65 7.59 14.07
C VAL A 125 -2.72 6.17 13.55
N LEU A 126 -1.99 5.26 14.19
CA LEU A 126 -1.94 3.85 13.86
C LEU A 126 -2.59 3.05 14.99
N HIS A 127 -3.48 2.13 14.65
CA HIS A 127 -4.16 1.27 15.61
C HIS A 127 -4.17 -0.17 15.12
N ASP A 128 -3.65 -1.10 15.94
CA ASP A 128 -3.74 -2.54 15.64
C ASP A 128 -5.19 -2.99 15.69
N ALA A 129 -5.65 -3.61 14.61
CA ALA A 129 -7.04 -4.03 14.45
C ALA A 129 -7.22 -5.56 14.52
N GLY A 130 -6.21 -6.26 15.07
CA GLY A 130 -6.22 -7.71 15.25
C GLY A 130 -6.02 -8.49 13.96
N SER A 131 -6.18 -9.81 14.08
CA SER A 131 -5.97 -10.76 12.97
C SER A 131 -7.30 -11.32 12.50
N THR A 132 -7.56 -11.26 11.20
CA THR A 132 -8.77 -11.82 10.58
C THR A 132 -8.43 -12.30 9.17
N ASP A 133 -8.96 -13.45 8.78
CA ASP A 133 -8.77 -14.07 7.45
C ASP A 133 -7.30 -14.31 7.08
N GLY A 134 -6.45 -14.59 8.08
CA GLY A 134 -5.02 -14.83 7.88
C GLY A 134 -4.19 -13.58 7.62
N LEU A 135 -4.75 -12.40 7.87
CA LEU A 135 -4.08 -11.10 7.78
C LEU A 135 -4.06 -10.42 9.15
N ASP A 136 -2.94 -9.79 9.46
CA ASP A 136 -2.83 -8.87 10.58
C ASP A 136 -3.16 -7.46 10.10
N TRP A 137 -4.10 -6.80 10.78
CA TRP A 137 -4.68 -5.56 10.32
C TRP A 137 -4.17 -4.35 11.11
N LEU A 138 -3.90 -3.28 10.38
CA LEU A 138 -3.51 -1.98 10.91
C LEU A 138 -4.44 -0.90 10.36
N ASP A 139 -5.16 -0.24 11.24
CA ASP A 139 -5.97 0.93 10.90
C ASP A 139 -5.11 2.19 10.94
N ILE A 140 -5.28 3.04 9.94
CA ILE A 140 -4.54 4.29 9.75
C ILE A 140 -5.53 5.42 9.57
N ALA A 141 -5.39 6.48 10.36
CA ALA A 141 -6.16 7.70 10.22
C ALA A 141 -5.23 8.92 10.22
N PRO A 142 -5.46 9.92 9.36
CA PRO A 142 -4.72 11.17 9.42
C PRO A 142 -4.92 11.87 10.76
N LYS A 143 -3.85 12.41 11.35
CA LYS A 143 -3.96 13.25 12.55
C LYS A 143 -4.69 14.57 12.29
N LYS A 144 -4.59 15.07 11.05
CA LYS A 144 -5.29 16.27 10.57
C LYS A 144 -6.14 15.90 9.39
N ALA A 145 -7.45 16.00 9.51
CA ALA A 145 -8.42 15.59 8.50
C ALA A 145 -8.40 16.44 7.21
N SER A 146 -7.84 17.65 7.26
CA SER A 146 -7.83 18.61 6.14
C SER A 146 -6.78 18.37 5.07
N ASP A 147 -5.77 17.54 5.38
CA ASP A 147 -4.55 17.49 4.56
C ASP A 147 -4.43 16.23 3.69
N THR A 148 -5.44 15.35 3.76
CA THR A 148 -5.38 14.06 3.04
C THR A 148 -6.66 13.84 2.24
N GLY A 149 -6.54 13.31 1.03
CA GLY A 149 -7.68 12.95 0.18
C GLY A 149 -8.48 11.74 0.70
N PHE A 150 -8.18 11.20 1.89
CA PHE A 150 -8.88 10.07 2.49
C PHE A 150 -9.19 10.30 3.97
N ARG A 151 -10.26 9.65 4.43
CA ARG A 151 -10.73 9.69 5.83
C ARG A 151 -10.01 8.65 6.69
N SER A 152 -9.84 7.46 6.17
CA SER A 152 -9.16 6.35 6.85
C SER A 152 -8.62 5.37 5.85
N ALA A 153 -7.59 4.64 6.25
CA ALA A 153 -7.09 3.49 5.52
C ALA A 153 -6.90 2.31 6.47
N ARG A 154 -6.91 1.11 5.91
CA ARG A 154 -6.65 -0.14 6.61
C ARG A 154 -5.67 -0.96 5.81
N LEU A 155 -4.59 -1.40 6.42
CA LEU A 155 -3.56 -2.25 5.81
C LEU A 155 -3.71 -3.67 6.36
N GLY A 156 -3.70 -4.66 5.47
CA GLY A 156 -3.68 -6.07 5.83
C GLY A 156 -2.35 -6.70 5.44
N PHE A 157 -1.64 -7.23 6.42
CA PHE A 157 -0.35 -7.90 6.24
C PHE A 157 -0.54 -9.41 6.30
N GLY A 158 0.04 -10.10 5.33
CA GLY A 158 0.12 -11.55 5.29
C GLY A 158 1.56 -12.04 5.33
N PRO A 159 1.80 -13.34 5.13
CA PRO A 159 3.16 -13.92 5.19
C PRO A 159 4.18 -13.32 4.22
N GLN A 160 3.71 -12.68 3.14
CA GLN A 160 4.56 -12.03 2.14
C GLN A 160 4.65 -10.51 2.29
N GLY A 161 4.16 -9.96 3.40
CA GLY A 161 4.10 -8.54 3.69
C GLY A 161 2.73 -7.93 3.37
N LEU A 162 2.69 -6.67 2.91
CA LEU A 162 1.44 -5.98 2.60
C LEU A 162 0.66 -6.72 1.51
N ALA A 163 -0.48 -7.29 1.89
CA ALA A 163 -1.36 -8.04 0.99
C ALA A 163 -2.51 -7.19 0.46
N THR A 164 -3.06 -6.30 1.30
CA THR A 164 -4.21 -5.48 0.91
C THR A 164 -4.20 -4.11 1.58
N MET A 165 -4.79 -3.15 0.92
CA MET A 165 -5.08 -1.83 1.46
C MET A 165 -6.54 -1.47 1.15
N GLN A 166 -7.24 -0.96 2.15
CA GLN A 166 -8.58 -0.41 1.99
C GLN A 166 -8.54 1.07 2.36
N VAL A 167 -9.04 1.92 1.49
CA VAL A 167 -9.09 3.37 1.71
C VAL A 167 -10.54 3.81 1.69
N THR A 168 -10.94 4.64 2.66
CA THR A 168 -12.24 5.29 2.67
C THR A 168 -12.05 6.78 2.50
N ASP A 169 -12.66 7.36 1.50
CA ASP A 169 -12.60 8.80 1.25
C ASP A 169 -13.60 9.59 2.12
N ALA A 170 -13.60 10.92 1.97
CA ALA A 170 -14.47 11.80 2.73
C ALA A 170 -15.96 11.61 2.41
N LEU A 171 -16.29 11.07 1.22
CA LEU A 171 -17.66 10.82 0.76
C LEU A 171 -18.15 9.42 1.12
N GLY A 172 -17.30 8.59 1.78
CA GLY A 172 -17.63 7.23 2.16
C GLY A 172 -17.44 6.21 1.04
N GLN A 173 -16.86 6.61 -0.09
CA GLN A 173 -16.44 5.68 -1.14
C GLN A 173 -15.27 4.83 -0.61
N LYS A 174 -15.28 3.55 -0.93
CA LYS A 174 -14.25 2.60 -0.49
C LYS A 174 -13.46 2.09 -1.67
N THR A 175 -12.16 2.20 -1.60
CA THR A 175 -11.22 1.59 -2.55
C THR A 175 -10.51 0.44 -1.86
N ARG A 176 -10.64 -0.77 -2.41
CA ARG A 176 -9.88 -1.95 -1.96
C ARG A 176 -8.82 -2.27 -3.00
N ILE A 177 -7.59 -2.41 -2.55
CA ILE A 177 -6.44 -2.73 -3.39
C ILE A 177 -5.81 -4.00 -2.83
N GLU A 178 -5.63 -5.00 -3.67
CA GLU A 178 -4.89 -6.22 -3.35
C GLU A 178 -3.56 -6.19 -4.07
N PHE A 179 -2.49 -6.52 -3.35
CA PHE A 179 -1.14 -6.50 -3.86
C PHE A 179 -0.58 -7.90 -4.01
N SER A 180 0.27 -8.08 -5.00
CA SER A 180 0.95 -9.34 -5.25
C SER A 180 2.32 -9.13 -5.87
N HIS A 181 3.15 -10.19 -5.86
CA HIS A 181 4.45 -10.23 -6.51
C HIS A 181 5.42 -9.12 -6.06
N TRP A 182 5.37 -8.75 -4.79
CA TRP A 182 6.28 -7.75 -4.25
C TRP A 182 7.74 -8.14 -4.43
N GLN A 183 8.50 -7.24 -5.03
CA GLN A 183 9.94 -7.24 -5.05
C GLN A 183 10.44 -6.06 -4.20
N ARG A 184 11.21 -6.37 -3.17
CA ARG A 184 11.77 -5.37 -2.27
C ARG A 184 13.15 -4.93 -2.76
N ASN A 185 13.37 -3.62 -2.78
CA ASN A 185 14.62 -3.00 -3.20
C ASN A 185 15.11 -3.48 -4.58
N PRO A 186 14.24 -3.51 -5.60
CA PRO A 186 14.66 -3.92 -6.93
C PRO A 186 15.63 -2.90 -7.53
N ALA A 187 16.47 -3.36 -8.45
CA ALA A 187 17.23 -2.46 -9.31
C ALA A 187 16.30 -1.90 -10.39
N PHE A 188 15.82 -0.69 -10.21
CA PHE A 188 14.99 -0.04 -11.22
C PHE A 188 15.81 0.35 -12.45
N ALA A 189 15.24 0.12 -13.62
CA ALA A 189 15.82 0.61 -14.87
C ALA A 189 15.89 2.15 -14.88
N SER A 190 16.87 2.70 -15.57
CA SER A 190 16.97 4.14 -15.81
C SER A 190 15.68 4.64 -16.49
N GLY A 191 15.06 5.67 -15.91
CA GLY A 191 13.83 6.23 -16.45
C GLY A 191 12.53 5.62 -15.93
N THR A 192 12.54 4.59 -15.06
CA THR A 192 11.32 4.01 -14.48
C THR A 192 10.38 5.07 -13.89
N PHE A 193 10.93 6.08 -13.23
CA PHE A 193 10.17 7.17 -12.61
C PHE A 193 10.25 8.48 -13.40
N ARG A 194 10.47 8.38 -14.70
CA ARG A 194 10.49 9.55 -15.60
C ARG A 194 9.38 9.40 -16.62
N PHE A 195 8.61 10.46 -16.82
CA PHE A 195 7.63 10.55 -17.89
C PHE A 195 8.07 11.63 -18.88
N VAL A 196 8.01 11.30 -20.18
CA VAL A 196 8.26 12.24 -21.27
C VAL A 196 7.05 12.16 -22.19
N PRO A 197 6.24 13.23 -22.27
CA PRO A 197 5.09 13.26 -23.17
C PRO A 197 5.52 13.01 -24.61
N ALA A 198 4.74 12.21 -25.33
CA ALA A 198 4.95 12.04 -26.76
C ALA A 198 4.59 13.32 -27.52
N LYS A 199 5.14 13.47 -28.73
CA LYS A 199 4.83 14.62 -29.57
C LYS A 199 3.35 14.59 -29.96
N GLY A 200 2.64 15.71 -29.75
CA GLY A 200 1.23 15.86 -30.10
C GLY A 200 0.24 15.51 -29.00
N VAL A 201 0.73 15.04 -27.82
CA VAL A 201 -0.11 14.86 -26.65
C VAL A 201 -0.42 16.21 -26.02
N ASP A 202 -1.68 16.43 -25.66
CA ASP A 202 -2.10 17.66 -24.98
C ASP A 202 -1.64 17.66 -23.51
N ILE A 203 -1.05 18.77 -23.06
CA ILE A 203 -0.54 18.93 -21.71
C ILE A 203 -1.34 19.98 -20.97
N VAL A 204 -2.08 19.56 -19.95
CA VAL A 204 -2.91 20.41 -19.10
C VAL A 204 -2.29 20.54 -17.72
N GLY A 205 -2.46 21.71 -17.09
CA GLY A 205 -2.05 21.96 -15.70
C GLY A 205 -0.89 22.93 -15.56
N GLU A 206 -0.41 23.09 -14.33
CA GLU A 206 0.59 24.08 -13.96
C GLU A 206 1.99 23.75 -14.53
N GLY A 207 2.66 24.78 -15.02
CA GLY A 207 4.01 24.75 -15.61
C GLY A 207 5.13 24.60 -14.59
#